data_11516e8565a2b96d2b9a20ca7857f83e
#
_entry.id   11516e8565a2b96d2b9a20ca7857f83e
#
_cell.length_a   1.000
_cell.length_b   1.000
_cell.length_c   1.000
_cell.angle_alpha   90.00
_cell.angle_beta   90.00
_cell.angle_gamma   90.00
#
_symmetry.space_group_name_H-M   'P 1'
#
loop_
_entity.id
_entity.type
_entity.pdbx_description
1 polymer ?
#
loop_
_entity_poly.entity_id
_entity_poly.type
_entity_poly.pdbx_seq_one_letter_code
_entity_poly.pdbx_strand_id
1 'polypeptide(L)'
;MDFTSFMAGFALLAFWLNTLLIAGAGLSECLALRRRYAARLATGQLRRGTVVAAEGGEEMARWRARQVGRSNGRGPILFHDRARGSTVLGGALQLEDGTRVVLPAGADGEVWIAEDRKRRAAACDSAEAFAAALPGASRAAGWERSVEATLRVGDTIWLGGQVGSAAIVLADQDPRAWRARITGLTAVLIGGLLAVAGGCTLLCLWPPVFGTLSKIGALAAVVAFNLFQLAGKLHHDAIQPPPERTLEGVWARPRG
;
A
#
# COMPACT_ATOMS: atom_id res chain seq x y z
N MET A 1 -27.12 -13.70 38.12
CA MET A 1 -26.78 -13.02 36.86
C MET A 1 -27.92 -13.31 35.91
N ASP A 2 -28.64 -12.34 35.46
CA ASP A 2 -29.70 -12.57 34.48
C ASP A 2 -29.10 -12.83 33.10
N PHE A 3 -29.84 -13.52 32.24
CA PHE A 3 -29.42 -13.93 30.90
C PHE A 3 -28.94 -12.70 30.07
N THR A 4 -29.57 -11.56 30.27
CA THR A 4 -29.27 -10.29 29.55
C THR A 4 -27.87 -9.76 29.91
N SER A 5 -27.52 -9.77 31.19
CA SER A 5 -26.20 -9.35 31.66
C SER A 5 -25.08 -10.31 31.17
N PHE A 6 -25.39 -11.62 31.11
CA PHE A 6 -24.45 -12.58 30.57
C PHE A 6 -24.19 -12.35 29.07
N MET A 7 -25.24 -12.21 28.27
CA MET A 7 -25.14 -11.94 26.83
C MET A 7 -24.40 -10.64 26.52
N ALA A 8 -24.65 -9.62 27.31
CA ALA A 8 -23.97 -8.34 27.16
C ALA A 8 -22.46 -8.42 27.48
N GLY A 9 -22.10 -9.14 28.55
CA GLY A 9 -20.70 -9.41 28.89
C GLY A 9 -20.00 -10.19 27.77
N PHE A 10 -20.67 -11.19 27.21
CA PHE A 10 -20.16 -11.97 26.10
C PHE A 10 -19.96 -11.13 24.82
N ALA A 11 -20.93 -10.26 24.48
CA ALA A 11 -20.82 -9.35 23.35
C ALA A 11 -19.63 -8.37 23.51
N LEU A 12 -19.46 -7.84 24.72
CA LEU A 12 -18.33 -6.95 25.00
C LEU A 12 -16.98 -7.67 24.92
N LEU A 13 -16.91 -8.89 25.41
CA LEU A 13 -15.73 -9.75 25.28
C LEU A 13 -15.38 -10.01 23.82
N ALA A 14 -16.39 -10.38 22.99
CA ALA A 14 -16.21 -10.62 21.56
C ALA A 14 -15.77 -9.35 20.84
N PHE A 15 -16.29 -8.19 21.22
CA PHE A 15 -15.88 -6.89 20.68
C PHE A 15 -14.41 -6.59 20.99
N TRP A 16 -13.97 -6.77 22.24
CA TRP A 16 -12.56 -6.60 22.61
C TRP A 16 -11.64 -7.60 21.94
N LEU A 17 -12.05 -8.86 21.83
CA LEU A 17 -11.28 -9.88 21.14
C LEU A 17 -11.06 -9.49 19.68
N ASN A 18 -12.10 -9.04 18.98
CA ASN A 18 -11.99 -8.55 17.60
C ASN A 18 -11.06 -7.32 17.51
N THR A 19 -11.18 -6.37 18.45
CA THR A 19 -10.31 -5.18 18.51
C THR A 19 -8.84 -5.58 18.63
N LEU A 20 -8.54 -6.50 19.56
CA LEU A 20 -7.16 -6.99 19.77
C LEU A 20 -6.63 -7.80 18.60
N LEU A 21 -7.49 -8.59 17.91
CA LEU A 21 -7.10 -9.32 16.72
C LEU A 21 -6.70 -8.37 15.59
N ILE A 22 -7.48 -7.33 15.32
CA ILE A 22 -7.17 -6.35 14.27
C ILE A 22 -5.91 -5.55 14.63
N ALA A 23 -5.79 -5.09 15.88
CA ALA A 23 -4.60 -4.38 16.35
C ALA A 23 -3.35 -5.27 16.27
N GLY A 24 -3.46 -6.52 16.69
CA GLY A 24 -2.37 -7.51 16.63
C GLY A 24 -1.97 -7.86 15.20
N ALA A 25 -2.94 -8.03 14.30
CA ALA A 25 -2.67 -8.25 12.88
C ALA A 25 -1.92 -7.05 12.27
N GLY A 26 -2.39 -5.82 12.49
CA GLY A 26 -1.72 -4.62 12.01
C GLY A 26 -0.30 -4.46 12.56
N LEU A 27 -0.09 -4.76 13.84
CA LEU A 27 1.24 -4.73 14.45
C LEU A 27 2.16 -5.80 13.88
N SER A 28 1.68 -7.04 13.75
CA SER A 28 2.47 -8.16 13.22
C SER A 28 2.89 -7.92 11.77
N GLU A 29 2.01 -7.37 10.94
CA GLU A 29 2.31 -7.00 9.57
C GLU A 29 3.34 -5.88 9.50
N CYS A 30 3.19 -4.81 10.29
CA CYS A 30 4.17 -3.73 10.39
C CYS A 30 5.56 -4.27 10.77
N LEU A 31 5.63 -5.17 11.76
CA LEU A 31 6.88 -5.79 12.19
C LEU A 31 7.48 -6.70 11.12
N ALA A 32 6.66 -7.48 10.42
CA ALA A 32 7.10 -8.33 9.32
C ALA A 32 7.71 -7.50 8.17
N LEU A 33 7.02 -6.42 7.74
CA LEU A 33 7.54 -5.50 6.74
C LEU A 33 8.84 -4.82 7.18
N ARG A 34 8.90 -4.35 8.42
CA ARG A 34 10.13 -3.75 8.96
C ARG A 34 11.31 -4.73 8.97
N ARG A 35 11.07 -6.00 9.33
CA ARG A 35 12.11 -7.06 9.30
C ARG A 35 12.54 -7.37 7.88
N ARG A 36 11.57 -7.54 6.94
CA ARG A 36 11.84 -7.82 5.52
C ARG A 36 12.77 -6.78 4.89
N TYR A 37 12.59 -5.52 5.23
CA TYR A 37 13.37 -4.42 4.66
C TYR A 37 14.48 -3.89 5.57
N ALA A 38 14.71 -4.49 6.75
CA ALA A 38 15.65 -3.98 7.73
C ALA A 38 17.07 -3.83 7.17
N ALA A 39 17.59 -4.87 6.50
CA ALA A 39 18.93 -4.86 5.93
C ALA A 39 19.03 -3.90 4.74
N ARG A 40 18.04 -3.88 3.85
CA ARG A 40 18.02 -3.06 2.63
C ARG A 40 17.88 -1.57 2.90
N LEU A 41 17.16 -1.21 4.00
CA LEU A 41 16.89 0.17 4.39
C LEU A 41 17.67 0.61 5.64
N ALA A 42 18.74 -0.11 5.99
CA ALA A 42 19.63 0.32 7.07
C ALA A 42 20.29 1.66 6.71
N THR A 43 20.45 2.53 7.69
CA THR A 43 20.93 3.91 7.47
C THR A 43 22.27 3.97 6.71
N GLY A 44 23.20 3.04 6.97
CA GLY A 44 24.48 2.97 6.25
C GLY A 44 24.42 2.30 4.88
N GLN A 45 23.27 1.74 4.49
CA GLN A 45 23.06 1.06 3.20
C GLN A 45 22.25 1.90 2.20
N LEU A 46 21.61 2.97 2.67
CA LEU A 46 20.86 3.87 1.81
C LEU A 46 21.77 4.97 1.28
N ARG A 47 21.97 4.97 -0.03
CA ARG A 47 22.80 5.93 -0.76
C ARG A 47 21.97 6.60 -1.84
N ARG A 48 22.12 7.90 -1.99
CA ARG A 48 21.45 8.67 -3.03
C ARG A 48 22.40 8.89 -4.20
N GLY A 49 21.88 8.87 -5.41
CA GLY A 49 22.67 9.08 -6.61
C GLY A 49 21.81 9.36 -7.83
N THR A 50 22.46 9.69 -8.94
CA THR A 50 21.83 9.97 -10.23
C THR A 50 22.15 8.84 -11.20
N VAL A 51 21.16 8.42 -11.98
CA VAL A 51 21.33 7.45 -13.05
C VAL A 51 22.12 8.11 -14.18
N VAL A 52 23.34 7.61 -14.44
CA VAL A 52 24.23 8.20 -15.47
C VAL A 52 24.31 7.35 -16.74
N ALA A 53 23.92 6.07 -16.66
CA ALA A 53 23.85 5.17 -17.81
C ALA A 53 22.81 4.09 -17.57
N ALA A 54 22.21 3.59 -18.65
CA ALA A 54 21.27 2.47 -18.61
C ALA A 54 21.58 1.51 -19.76
N GLU A 55 21.58 0.19 -19.49
CA GLU A 55 21.83 -0.85 -20.50
C GLU A 55 20.59 -1.07 -21.39
N GLY A 56 19.39 -0.77 -20.90
CA GLY A 56 18.12 -0.84 -21.63
C GLY A 56 17.78 0.44 -22.42
N GLY A 57 18.76 1.15 -22.96
CA GLY A 57 18.58 2.45 -23.63
C GLY A 57 18.58 3.60 -22.61
N GLU A 58 17.45 4.24 -22.36
CA GLU A 58 17.32 5.29 -21.35
C GLU A 58 16.82 4.77 -19.99
N GLU A 59 16.34 3.54 -19.94
CA GLU A 59 15.67 2.96 -18.78
C GLU A 59 16.59 2.02 -18.01
N MET A 60 16.84 2.35 -16.74
CA MET A 60 17.66 1.52 -15.84
C MET A 60 16.83 0.49 -15.08
N ALA A 61 15.60 0.82 -14.75
CA ALA A 61 14.71 -0.08 -14.03
C ALA A 61 13.25 0.24 -14.30
N ARG A 62 12.39 -0.76 -14.18
CA ARG A 62 10.97 -0.69 -14.55
C ARG A 62 10.09 -1.35 -13.50
N TRP A 63 9.02 -0.68 -13.15
CA TRP A 63 7.87 -1.25 -12.47
C TRP A 63 6.74 -1.43 -13.49
N ARG A 64 6.09 -2.59 -13.45
CA ARG A 64 4.98 -2.93 -14.36
C ARG A 64 3.81 -3.50 -13.56
N ALA A 65 2.58 -3.11 -13.93
CA ALA A 65 1.36 -3.75 -13.49
C ALA A 65 0.47 -4.11 -14.69
N ARG A 66 -0.04 -5.34 -14.68
CA ARG A 66 -1.10 -5.76 -15.60
C ARG A 66 -2.42 -5.58 -14.87
N GLN A 67 -3.33 -4.80 -15.45
CA GLN A 67 -4.60 -4.43 -14.84
C GLN A 67 -5.76 -4.99 -15.65
N VAL A 68 -6.83 -5.36 -14.92
CA VAL A 68 -8.12 -5.77 -15.49
C VAL A 68 -9.17 -4.77 -15.07
N GLY A 69 -9.87 -4.22 -16.04
CA GLY A 69 -10.96 -3.26 -15.83
C GLY A 69 -12.30 -3.96 -15.73
N ARG A 70 -13.12 -3.46 -14.81
CA ARG A 70 -14.53 -3.86 -14.68
C ARG A 70 -15.41 -2.64 -14.88
N SER A 71 -16.48 -2.79 -15.67
CA SER A 71 -17.48 -1.76 -15.88
C SER A 71 -18.87 -2.36 -15.73
N ASN A 72 -19.75 -1.63 -15.11
CA ASN A 72 -21.20 -1.95 -15.03
C ASN A 72 -21.99 -1.38 -16.23
N GLY A 73 -21.32 -1.01 -17.31
CA GLY A 73 -21.92 -0.58 -18.58
C GLY A 73 -22.24 0.91 -18.68
N ARG A 74 -22.46 1.62 -17.57
CA ARG A 74 -22.82 3.05 -17.57
C ARG A 74 -21.87 3.93 -16.76
N GLY A 75 -20.99 3.32 -15.99
CA GLY A 75 -20.05 4.02 -15.09
C GLY A 75 -18.61 4.00 -15.60
N PRO A 76 -17.70 4.57 -14.82
CA PRO A 76 -16.26 4.49 -15.07
C PRO A 76 -15.78 3.04 -15.09
N ILE A 77 -14.71 2.77 -15.84
CA ILE A 77 -14.02 1.49 -15.75
C ILE A 77 -13.08 1.54 -14.55
N LEU A 78 -13.29 0.64 -13.60
CA LEU A 78 -12.41 0.49 -12.44
C LEU A 78 -11.40 -0.61 -12.74
N PHE A 79 -10.12 -0.24 -12.74
CA PHE A 79 -9.03 -1.17 -12.97
C PHE A 79 -8.50 -1.72 -11.65
N HIS A 80 -8.19 -3.03 -11.66
CA HIS A 80 -7.58 -3.75 -10.55
C HIS A 80 -6.29 -4.41 -11.02
N ASP A 81 -5.24 -4.37 -10.20
CA ASP A 81 -3.99 -5.05 -10.50
C ASP A 81 -4.19 -6.56 -10.47
N ARG A 82 -3.92 -7.23 -11.60
CA ARG A 82 -3.90 -8.69 -11.72
C ARG A 82 -2.53 -9.27 -11.43
N ALA A 83 -1.50 -8.58 -11.91
CA ALA A 83 -0.10 -8.93 -11.66
C ALA A 83 0.73 -7.65 -11.64
N ARG A 84 1.80 -7.65 -10.88
CA ARG A 84 2.75 -6.56 -10.79
C ARG A 84 4.15 -7.08 -10.52
N GLY A 85 5.15 -6.34 -10.94
CA GLY A 85 6.54 -6.74 -10.78
C GLY A 85 7.49 -5.58 -11.00
N SER A 86 8.72 -5.81 -10.61
CA SER A 86 9.85 -4.91 -10.80
C SER A 86 10.94 -5.63 -11.61
N THR A 87 11.63 -4.91 -12.48
CA THR A 87 12.74 -5.43 -13.26
C THR A 87 13.85 -4.40 -13.28
N VAL A 88 15.07 -4.81 -12.93
CA VAL A 88 16.29 -4.03 -13.12
C VAL A 88 16.82 -4.36 -14.50
N LEU A 89 16.91 -3.36 -15.36
CA LEU A 89 17.36 -3.49 -16.76
C LEU A 89 18.90 -3.33 -16.87
N GLY A 90 19.55 -2.85 -15.81
CA GLY A 90 20.98 -2.60 -15.77
C GLY A 90 21.35 -1.15 -16.04
N GLY A 91 22.53 -0.77 -15.57
CA GLY A 91 23.05 0.58 -15.76
C GLY A 91 24.04 1.01 -14.68
N ALA A 92 24.29 2.31 -14.60
CA ALA A 92 25.22 2.88 -13.63
C ALA A 92 24.63 4.07 -12.90
N LEU A 93 24.90 4.13 -11.60
CA LEU A 93 24.58 5.23 -10.69
C LEU A 93 25.83 5.97 -10.30
N GLN A 94 25.78 7.30 -10.37
CA GLN A 94 26.76 8.18 -9.75
C GLN A 94 26.21 8.61 -8.39
N LEU A 95 26.80 8.10 -7.32
CA LEU A 95 26.40 8.44 -5.95
C LEU A 95 26.88 9.84 -5.56
N GLU A 96 26.23 10.44 -4.56
CA GLU A 96 26.61 11.77 -4.06
C GLU A 96 28.03 11.84 -3.47
N ASP A 97 28.57 10.71 -3.00
CA ASP A 97 29.96 10.58 -2.54
C ASP A 97 31.00 10.46 -3.66
N GLY A 98 30.59 10.57 -4.92
CA GLY A 98 31.43 10.41 -6.09
C GLY A 98 31.64 8.94 -6.52
N THR A 99 31.12 7.96 -5.79
CA THR A 99 31.27 6.54 -6.14
C THR A 99 30.35 6.19 -7.31
N ARG A 100 30.89 5.45 -8.30
CA ARG A 100 30.09 4.89 -9.39
C ARG A 100 29.74 3.44 -9.08
N VAL A 101 28.43 3.15 -9.09
CA VAL A 101 27.88 1.82 -8.84
C VAL A 101 27.27 1.29 -10.13
N VAL A 102 27.71 0.12 -10.59
CA VAL A 102 27.15 -0.57 -11.76
C VAL A 102 26.17 -1.64 -11.28
N LEU A 103 24.98 -1.63 -11.85
CA LEU A 103 23.92 -2.60 -11.61
C LEU A 103 23.77 -3.47 -12.85
N PRO A 104 23.98 -4.78 -12.75
CA PRO A 104 23.79 -5.67 -13.88
C PRO A 104 22.30 -5.83 -14.22
N ALA A 105 22.02 -6.08 -15.49
CA ALA A 105 20.67 -6.45 -15.93
C ALA A 105 20.20 -7.73 -15.22
N GLY A 106 18.93 -7.75 -14.81
CA GLY A 106 18.38 -8.87 -14.07
C GLY A 106 18.83 -8.97 -12.61
N ALA A 107 19.50 -7.94 -12.06
CA ALA A 107 19.78 -7.89 -10.63
C ALA A 107 18.50 -8.09 -9.81
N ASP A 108 18.57 -8.93 -8.76
CA ASP A 108 17.46 -9.11 -7.85
C ASP A 108 17.19 -7.81 -7.10
N GLY A 109 16.12 -7.14 -7.46
CA GLY A 109 15.83 -5.81 -6.95
C GLY A 109 14.36 -5.42 -7.04
N GLU A 110 13.93 -4.66 -6.06
CA GLU A 110 12.59 -4.04 -6.05
C GLU A 110 12.70 -2.59 -6.53
N VAL A 111 11.84 -2.22 -7.46
CA VAL A 111 11.75 -0.86 -8.00
C VAL A 111 10.61 -0.13 -7.31
N TRP A 112 10.94 0.86 -6.52
CA TRP A 112 10.02 1.68 -5.75
C TRP A 112 9.77 3.00 -6.47
N ILE A 113 8.65 3.08 -7.17
CA ILE A 113 8.24 4.28 -7.87
C ILE A 113 7.06 4.90 -7.13
N ALA A 114 7.09 6.21 -6.97
CA ALA A 114 6.05 6.99 -6.33
C ALA A 114 4.68 6.77 -6.99
N GLU A 115 3.64 6.76 -6.18
CA GLU A 115 2.27 6.48 -6.63
C GLU A 115 1.80 7.51 -7.67
N ASP A 116 2.19 8.76 -7.53
CA ASP A 116 1.88 9.82 -8.48
C ASP A 116 2.55 9.63 -9.85
N ARG A 117 3.79 9.09 -9.91
CA ARG A 117 4.44 8.71 -11.16
C ARG A 117 3.72 7.54 -11.83
N LYS A 118 3.32 6.52 -11.07
CA LYS A 118 2.52 5.41 -11.57
C LYS A 118 1.16 5.89 -12.09
N ARG A 119 0.51 6.80 -11.36
CA ARG A 119 -0.76 7.41 -11.76
C ARG A 119 -0.61 8.20 -13.05
N ARG A 120 0.45 9.00 -13.20
CA ARG A 120 0.75 9.72 -14.46
C ARG A 120 1.01 8.76 -15.61
N ALA A 121 1.78 7.69 -15.39
CA ALA A 121 2.04 6.67 -16.41
C ALA A 121 0.75 5.95 -16.87
N ALA A 122 -0.22 5.84 -15.97
CA ALA A 122 -1.52 5.26 -16.28
C ALA A 122 -2.53 6.32 -16.78
N ALA A 123 -2.25 7.64 -16.73
CA ALA A 123 -3.20 8.71 -17.05
C ALA A 123 -3.58 8.75 -18.52
N CYS A 124 -4.88 8.82 -18.78
CA CYS A 124 -5.46 9.00 -20.10
C CYS A 124 -6.21 10.33 -20.11
N ASP A 125 -5.63 11.34 -20.75
CA ASP A 125 -6.20 12.69 -20.80
C ASP A 125 -7.25 12.83 -21.92
N SER A 126 -7.36 11.84 -22.81
CA SER A 126 -8.33 11.83 -23.90
C SER A 126 -8.90 10.42 -24.13
N ALA A 127 -10.02 10.35 -24.87
CA ALA A 127 -10.63 9.09 -25.28
C ALA A 127 -9.68 8.26 -26.17
N GLU A 128 -8.87 8.93 -27.00
CA GLU A 128 -7.87 8.28 -27.87
C GLU A 128 -6.71 7.73 -27.05
N ALA A 129 -6.17 8.50 -26.10
CA ALA A 129 -5.14 8.04 -25.18
C ALA A 129 -5.63 6.85 -24.32
N PHE A 130 -6.91 6.88 -23.92
CA PHE A 130 -7.55 5.78 -23.23
C PHE A 130 -7.64 4.51 -24.11
N ALA A 131 -8.06 4.66 -25.37
CA ALA A 131 -8.12 3.56 -26.33
C ALA A 131 -6.73 2.99 -26.64
N ALA A 132 -5.72 3.86 -26.79
CA ALA A 132 -4.33 3.48 -27.00
C ALA A 132 -3.72 2.73 -25.80
N ALA A 133 -4.11 3.10 -24.59
CA ALA A 133 -3.68 2.41 -23.36
C ALA A 133 -4.31 1.02 -23.18
N LEU A 134 -5.27 0.65 -24.03
CA LEU A 134 -6.00 -0.61 -24.04
C LEU A 134 -5.76 -1.43 -25.32
N PRO A 135 -4.53 -1.60 -25.80
CA PRO A 135 -4.27 -2.33 -27.04
C PRO A 135 -4.76 -3.78 -26.90
N GLY A 136 -5.63 -4.20 -27.82
CA GLY A 136 -6.17 -5.56 -27.86
C GLY A 136 -7.22 -5.88 -26.80
N ALA A 137 -7.80 -4.90 -26.15
CA ALA A 137 -8.87 -5.12 -25.17
C ALA A 137 -10.12 -5.68 -25.85
N SER A 138 -10.41 -6.95 -25.60
CA SER A 138 -11.64 -7.61 -26.01
C SER A 138 -12.75 -7.31 -25.00
N ARG A 139 -13.90 -6.84 -25.50
CA ARG A 139 -15.10 -6.63 -24.68
C ARG A 139 -15.61 -7.91 -24.03
N ALA A 140 -15.36 -9.05 -24.66
CA ALA A 140 -15.78 -10.37 -24.19
C ALA A 140 -14.89 -10.90 -23.03
N ALA A 141 -13.63 -10.47 -22.97
CA ALA A 141 -12.67 -10.89 -21.93
C ALA A 141 -12.49 -9.85 -20.79
N GLY A 142 -13.21 -8.72 -20.87
CA GLY A 142 -12.97 -7.56 -19.99
C GLY A 142 -11.90 -6.61 -20.56
N TRP A 143 -11.72 -5.48 -19.87
CA TRP A 143 -10.73 -4.48 -20.24
C TRP A 143 -9.39 -4.86 -19.62
N GLU A 144 -8.35 -5.03 -20.44
CA GLU A 144 -6.99 -5.26 -19.94
C GLU A 144 -6.06 -4.14 -20.39
N ARG A 145 -5.14 -3.73 -19.52
CA ARG A 145 -4.06 -2.81 -19.87
C ARG A 145 -2.78 -3.10 -19.07
N SER A 146 -1.65 -2.66 -19.60
CA SER A 146 -0.37 -2.64 -18.89
C SER A 146 -0.04 -1.21 -18.50
N VAL A 147 0.38 -1.03 -17.26
CA VAL A 147 0.90 0.24 -16.74
C VAL A 147 2.37 0.05 -16.42
N GLU A 148 3.22 0.91 -16.95
CA GLU A 148 4.67 0.85 -16.76
C GLU A 148 5.18 2.19 -16.26
N ALA A 149 5.98 2.18 -15.20
CA ALA A 149 6.69 3.35 -14.71
C ALA A 149 8.18 3.00 -14.58
N THR A 150 9.05 3.90 -15.02
CA THR A 150 10.47 3.62 -15.22
C THR A 150 11.35 4.61 -14.46
N LEU A 151 12.55 4.14 -14.10
CA LEU A 151 13.67 4.97 -13.65
C LEU A 151 14.62 5.15 -14.84
N ARG A 152 14.90 6.40 -15.21
CA ARG A 152 15.63 6.77 -16.42
C ARG A 152 16.95 7.46 -16.12
N VAL A 153 17.80 7.53 -17.13
CA VAL A 153 19.01 8.36 -17.09
C VAL A 153 18.63 9.81 -16.74
N GLY A 154 19.36 10.38 -15.79
CA GLY A 154 19.06 11.70 -15.21
C GLY A 154 18.17 11.68 -13.98
N ASP A 155 17.45 10.57 -13.69
CA ASP A 155 16.67 10.47 -12.45
C ASP A 155 17.60 10.42 -11.23
N THR A 156 17.25 11.16 -10.19
CA THR A 156 17.88 11.04 -8.88
C THR A 156 17.12 10.01 -8.08
N ILE A 157 17.81 8.97 -7.61
CA ILE A 157 17.23 7.83 -6.93
C ILE A 157 17.99 7.45 -5.67
N TRP A 158 17.33 6.65 -4.85
CA TRP A 158 17.93 6.00 -3.68
C TRP A 158 18.23 4.55 -4.00
N LEU A 159 19.46 4.15 -3.69
CA LEU A 159 19.90 2.76 -3.72
C LEU A 159 19.94 2.22 -2.28
N GLY A 160 19.21 1.16 -2.01
CA GLY A 160 19.23 0.42 -0.74
C GLY A 160 19.80 -0.98 -0.92
N GLY A 161 20.53 -1.45 0.06
CA GLY A 161 21.22 -2.75 0.02
C GLY A 161 22.59 -2.71 -0.65
N GLN A 162 23.23 -3.88 -0.75
CA GLN A 162 24.53 -4.04 -1.40
C GLN A 162 24.36 -4.72 -2.76
N VAL A 163 25.02 -4.18 -3.78
CA VAL A 163 25.06 -4.79 -5.11
C VAL A 163 25.81 -6.13 -5.03
N GLY A 164 25.23 -7.19 -5.58
CA GLY A 164 25.80 -8.54 -5.55
C GLY A 164 25.45 -9.37 -4.31
N SER A 165 24.76 -8.80 -3.33
CA SER A 165 24.13 -9.54 -2.22
C SER A 165 22.62 -9.68 -2.46
N ALA A 166 21.88 -10.21 -1.46
CA ALA A 166 20.42 -10.30 -1.54
C ALA A 166 19.76 -8.98 -1.99
N ALA A 167 18.62 -9.08 -2.64
CA ALA A 167 17.83 -8.08 -3.33
C ALA A 167 18.05 -6.60 -2.91
N ILE A 168 18.30 -5.74 -3.89
CA ILE A 168 18.45 -4.29 -3.74
C ILE A 168 17.08 -3.57 -3.80
N VAL A 169 17.06 -2.32 -3.36
CA VAL A 169 15.92 -1.41 -3.53
C VAL A 169 16.36 -0.20 -4.33
N LEU A 170 15.68 0.09 -5.43
CA LEU A 170 15.85 1.30 -6.23
C LEU A 170 14.59 2.16 -6.08
N ALA A 171 14.71 3.33 -5.49
CA ALA A 171 13.56 4.17 -5.15
C ALA A 171 13.71 5.59 -5.67
N ASP A 172 12.64 6.16 -6.22
CA ASP A 172 12.57 7.56 -6.64
C ASP A 172 12.28 8.52 -5.48
N GLN A 173 11.87 7.99 -4.32
CA GLN A 173 11.65 8.74 -3.08
C GLN A 173 12.45 8.12 -1.94
N ASP A 174 12.72 8.90 -0.88
CA ASP A 174 13.44 8.39 0.29
C ASP A 174 12.65 7.24 0.96
N PRO A 175 13.19 6.02 0.96
CA PRO A 175 12.52 4.87 1.57
C PRO A 175 12.34 4.98 3.09
N ARG A 176 13.10 5.88 3.76
CA ARG A 176 12.95 6.14 5.21
C ARG A 176 11.60 6.76 5.51
N ALA A 177 11.08 7.61 4.60
CA ALA A 177 9.76 8.21 4.73
C ALA A 177 8.65 7.14 4.77
N TRP A 178 8.75 6.11 3.93
CA TRP A 178 7.84 4.97 3.99
C TRP A 178 7.94 4.23 5.33
N ARG A 179 9.15 3.98 5.84
CA ARG A 179 9.38 3.30 7.12
C ARG A 179 8.80 4.08 8.30
N ALA A 180 8.94 5.40 8.31
CA ALA A 180 8.32 6.26 9.32
C ALA A 180 6.79 6.22 9.23
N ARG A 181 6.26 6.30 7.99
CA ARG A 181 4.83 6.24 7.71
C ARG A 181 4.18 4.97 8.22
N ILE A 182 4.74 3.78 7.93
CA ILE A 182 4.15 2.51 8.38
C ILE A 182 4.07 2.43 9.91
N THR A 183 5.10 2.91 10.60
CA THR A 183 5.11 2.96 12.06
C THR A 183 4.05 3.91 12.61
N GLY A 184 3.96 5.12 12.04
CA GLY A 184 2.95 6.11 12.43
C GLY A 184 1.52 5.63 12.19
N LEU A 185 1.24 5.09 10.99
CA LEU A 185 -0.09 4.57 10.65
C LEU A 185 -0.50 3.40 11.57
N THR A 186 0.44 2.51 11.90
CA THR A 186 0.17 1.40 12.82
C THR A 186 -0.12 1.91 14.24
N ALA A 187 0.64 2.90 14.71
CA ALA A 187 0.38 3.52 16.02
C ALA A 187 -0.99 4.20 16.06
N VAL A 188 -1.36 4.93 15.00
CA VAL A 188 -2.68 5.56 14.87
C VAL A 188 -3.80 4.51 14.82
N LEU A 189 -3.63 3.42 14.06
CA LEU A 189 -4.60 2.33 14.05
C LEU A 189 -4.82 1.77 15.45
N ILE A 190 -3.75 1.32 16.12
CA ILE A 190 -3.84 0.69 17.44
C ILE A 190 -4.42 1.66 18.45
N GLY A 191 -3.89 2.88 18.53
CA GLY A 191 -4.38 3.90 19.45
C GLY A 191 -5.86 4.25 19.20
N GLY A 192 -6.26 4.42 17.95
CA GLY A 192 -7.64 4.68 17.55
C GLY A 192 -8.58 3.53 17.92
N LEU A 193 -8.20 2.28 17.60
CA LEU A 193 -8.99 1.09 17.96
C LEU A 193 -9.20 0.99 19.47
N LEU A 194 -8.13 1.15 20.26
CA LEU A 194 -8.20 1.06 21.71
C LEU A 194 -9.00 2.22 22.33
N ALA A 195 -8.85 3.44 21.82
CA ALA A 195 -9.59 4.60 22.31
C ALA A 195 -11.11 4.46 22.03
N VAL A 196 -11.47 4.04 20.82
CA VAL A 196 -12.89 3.80 20.46
C VAL A 196 -13.45 2.63 21.26
N ALA A 197 -12.72 1.52 21.40
CA ALA A 197 -13.17 0.37 22.16
C ALA A 197 -13.35 0.72 23.65
N GLY A 198 -12.43 1.47 24.24
CA GLY A 198 -12.55 2.00 25.60
C GLY A 198 -13.77 2.93 25.76
N GLY A 199 -13.95 3.85 24.82
CA GLY A 199 -15.13 4.75 24.81
C GLY A 199 -16.46 3.99 24.71
N CYS A 200 -16.56 3.00 23.80
CA CYS A 200 -17.73 2.14 23.70
C CYS A 200 -17.99 1.37 25.00
N THR A 201 -16.93 0.86 25.64
CA THR A 201 -17.03 0.14 26.92
C THR A 201 -17.56 1.06 28.02
N LEU A 202 -17.01 2.27 28.13
CA LEU A 202 -17.50 3.26 29.09
C LEU A 202 -18.97 3.60 28.86
N LEU A 203 -19.39 3.80 27.59
CA LEU A 203 -20.79 4.04 27.24
C LEU A 203 -21.70 2.85 27.58
N CYS A 204 -21.21 1.62 27.44
CA CYS A 204 -21.96 0.42 27.83
C CYS A 204 -22.14 0.31 29.34
N LEU A 205 -21.11 0.68 30.11
CA LEU A 205 -21.06 0.54 31.57
C LEU A 205 -21.56 1.79 32.33
N TRP A 206 -21.78 2.93 31.63
CA TRP A 206 -22.31 4.13 32.27
C TRP A 206 -23.68 3.85 32.88
N PRO A 207 -24.01 4.38 34.10
CA PRO A 207 -25.26 4.07 34.78
C PRO A 207 -26.44 4.23 33.85
N PRO A 208 -27.30 3.25 33.81
CA PRO A 208 -28.23 3.10 32.71
C PRO A 208 -29.39 4.10 32.80
N VAL A 209 -29.53 4.89 31.79
CA VAL A 209 -30.80 5.54 31.49
C VAL A 209 -31.84 4.49 31.05
N PHE A 210 -31.40 3.25 30.67
CA PHE A 210 -32.19 2.22 30.02
C PHE A 210 -31.97 0.78 30.52
N GLY A 211 -31.65 0.55 31.78
CA GLY A 211 -31.41 -0.80 32.34
C GLY A 211 -29.93 -1.15 32.50
N THR A 212 -29.59 -2.44 32.62
CA THR A 212 -28.24 -2.92 32.98
C THR A 212 -27.14 -2.63 31.94
N LEU A 213 -27.51 -2.29 30.70
CA LEU A 213 -26.59 -1.82 29.67
C LEU A 213 -27.22 -0.72 28.85
N SER A 214 -26.44 0.29 28.53
CA SER A 214 -26.85 1.36 27.65
C SER A 214 -27.07 0.83 26.23
N LYS A 215 -28.30 0.93 25.70
CA LYS A 215 -28.59 0.59 24.30
C LYS A 215 -27.75 1.44 23.34
N ILE A 216 -27.40 2.66 23.71
CA ILE A 216 -26.53 3.55 22.93
C ILE A 216 -25.11 2.98 22.89
N GLY A 217 -24.58 2.52 24.01
CA GLY A 217 -23.27 1.88 24.06
C GLY A 217 -23.20 0.60 23.24
N ALA A 218 -24.26 -0.23 23.31
CA ALA A 218 -24.35 -1.45 22.50
C ALA A 218 -24.39 -1.13 20.99
N LEU A 219 -25.17 -0.14 20.57
CA LEU A 219 -25.22 0.30 19.18
C LEU A 219 -23.87 0.86 18.72
N ALA A 220 -23.22 1.69 19.55
CA ALA A 220 -21.89 2.23 19.27
C ALA A 220 -20.85 1.11 19.08
N ALA A 221 -20.88 0.07 19.92
CA ALA A 221 -19.99 -1.08 19.79
C ALA A 221 -20.23 -1.88 18.50
N VAL A 222 -21.48 -2.07 18.07
CA VAL A 222 -21.81 -2.73 16.79
C VAL A 222 -21.30 -1.92 15.60
N VAL A 223 -21.50 -0.61 15.61
CA VAL A 223 -20.97 0.28 14.56
C VAL A 223 -19.44 0.25 14.54
N ALA A 224 -18.81 0.38 15.71
CA ALA A 224 -17.36 0.34 15.83
C ALA A 224 -16.78 -1.01 15.35
N PHE A 225 -17.43 -2.13 15.66
CA PHE A 225 -17.02 -3.47 15.19
C PHE A 225 -16.88 -3.52 13.66
N ASN A 226 -17.85 -2.98 12.94
CA ASN A 226 -17.82 -2.94 11.47
C ASN A 226 -16.75 -1.95 10.95
N LEU A 227 -16.64 -0.78 11.58
CA LEU A 227 -15.63 0.22 11.21
C LEU A 227 -14.21 -0.29 11.45
N PHE A 228 -13.97 -1.13 12.45
CA PHE A 228 -12.66 -1.70 12.74
C PHE A 228 -12.19 -2.64 11.62
N GLN A 229 -13.09 -3.42 11.02
CA GLN A 229 -12.76 -4.24 9.85
C GLN A 229 -12.31 -3.38 8.67
N LEU A 230 -13.04 -2.30 8.41
CA LEU A 230 -12.67 -1.34 7.37
C LEU A 230 -11.33 -0.65 7.68
N ALA A 231 -11.12 -0.22 8.93
CA ALA A 231 -9.87 0.42 9.35
C ALA A 231 -8.67 -0.54 9.20
N GLY A 232 -8.82 -1.82 9.56
CA GLY A 232 -7.80 -2.84 9.36
C GLY A 232 -7.45 -3.02 7.88
N LYS A 233 -8.45 -3.09 7.00
CA LYS A 233 -8.23 -3.18 5.55
C LYS A 233 -7.53 -1.95 5.00
N LEU A 234 -8.00 -0.75 5.33
CA LEU A 234 -7.37 0.51 4.89
C LEU A 234 -5.93 0.64 5.39
N HIS A 235 -5.66 0.18 6.61
CA HIS A 235 -4.31 0.14 7.15
C HIS A 235 -3.42 -0.82 6.35
N HIS A 236 -3.89 -2.07 6.10
CA HIS A 236 -3.19 -3.04 5.28
C HIS A 236 -2.77 -2.44 3.93
N ASP A 237 -3.72 -1.85 3.20
CA ASP A 237 -3.45 -1.24 1.89
C ASP A 237 -2.47 -0.05 2.00
N ALA A 238 -2.56 0.74 3.07
CA ALA A 238 -1.76 1.94 3.26
C ALA A 238 -0.30 1.67 3.66
N ILE A 239 0.00 0.53 4.33
CA ILE A 239 1.36 0.17 4.75
C ILE A 239 2.14 -0.63 3.71
N GLN A 240 1.49 -1.13 2.66
CA GLN A 240 2.18 -1.87 1.60
C GLN A 240 3.35 -1.06 1.03
N PRO A 241 4.48 -1.70 0.71
CA PRO A 241 5.60 -1.03 0.06
C PRO A 241 5.21 -0.56 -1.34
N PRO A 242 5.85 0.50 -1.88
CA PRO A 242 5.49 1.08 -3.17
C PRO A 242 5.31 0.09 -4.32
N PRO A 243 6.13 -0.96 -4.51
CA PRO A 243 5.90 -1.94 -5.58
C PRO A 243 4.61 -2.74 -5.42
N GLU A 244 4.15 -2.94 -4.19
CA GLU A 244 2.98 -3.74 -3.86
C GLU A 244 1.70 -2.90 -3.74
N ARG A 245 1.80 -1.57 -3.79
CA ARG A 245 0.62 -0.71 -3.78
C ARG A 245 -0.17 -0.81 -5.05
N THR A 246 -1.43 -1.11 -4.89
CA THR A 246 -2.39 -1.16 -5.98
C THR A 246 -2.72 0.24 -6.51
N LEU A 247 -3.03 0.31 -7.81
CA LEU A 247 -3.62 1.48 -8.47
C LEU A 247 -5.14 1.35 -8.61
N GLU A 248 -5.77 0.50 -7.82
CA GLU A 248 -7.22 0.29 -7.84
C GLU A 248 -8.00 1.59 -7.63
N GLY A 249 -9.07 1.75 -8.34
CA GLY A 249 -9.95 2.92 -8.25
C GLY A 249 -9.41 4.21 -8.84
N VAL A 250 -8.24 4.18 -9.47
CA VAL A 250 -7.58 5.39 -10.01
C VAL A 250 -8.19 5.89 -11.31
N TRP A 251 -8.98 5.05 -12.02
CA TRP A 251 -9.36 5.36 -13.40
C TRP A 251 -10.84 5.37 -13.65
N ALA A 252 -11.29 6.56 -14.00
CA ALA A 252 -12.56 6.78 -14.67
C ALA A 252 -12.32 6.84 -16.20
N ARG A 253 -13.30 6.36 -16.97
CA ARG A 253 -13.38 6.66 -18.40
C ARG A 253 -13.35 8.17 -18.57
N PRO A 254 -12.54 8.75 -19.50
CA PRO A 254 -12.61 10.15 -19.80
C PRO A 254 -14.06 10.54 -20.08
N ARG A 255 -14.52 11.63 -19.51
CA ARG A 255 -15.81 12.21 -19.85
C ARG A 255 -15.64 12.79 -21.24
N GLY A 256 -16.25 12.18 -22.24
CA GLY A 256 -16.37 12.72 -23.57
C GLY A 256 -17.25 13.96 -23.59
#